data_0b5ddd2395c6dff33a019aaf8a245fb5
#
_entry.id   0b5ddd2395c6dff33a019aaf8a245fb5
#
_cell.length_a   1.000
_cell.length_b   1.000
_cell.length_c   1.000
_cell.angle_alpha   90.00
_cell.angle_beta   90.00
_cell.angle_gamma   90.00
#
_symmetry.space_group_name_H-M   'P 1'
#
loop_
_entity.id
_entity.type
_entity.pdbx_description
1 polymer ?
#
loop_
_entity_poly.entity_id
_entity_poly.type
_entity_poly.pdbx_seq_one_letter_code
_entity_poly.pdbx_strand_id
1 'polypeptide(L)'
;MIQANNKSFMAKSRFLRGIIILPVLVTLFSSVEASNNNISARYRIDSSYPHDNNAQTEGLIIHNGFLYEGTGPCLDGPSSLRKIDLKTGEVLKNLQLPDNLFGEGITIFNDRVIQLTYKSKTGFVYDLASFKHLGEFHYDTEGWGLTHDGENLIMSDGTALLHFLSPVTFKKIKEIKVTDENGEVPLINELEYINGNIYANIFMTPYIVRISPQTGRIIEKIDLSKLLKDYFLRPAHKKPANGIAYDPETRSMYITGKYWEKVYKVRIFD
;
A
#
# COMPACT_ATOMS: atom_id res chain seq x y z
N MET A 1 90.45 27.23 -30.79
CA MET A 1 91.32 27.00 -31.97
C MET A 1 90.56 26.15 -32.94
N ILE A 2 90.42 26.70 -34.18
CA ILE A 2 90.35 25.99 -35.46
C ILE A 2 88.98 25.28 -35.73
N GLN A 3 88.09 25.91 -36.49
CA GLN A 3 87.93 25.91 -37.97
C GLN A 3 87.79 24.49 -38.52
N ALA A 4 86.98 24.15 -39.44
CA ALA A 4 86.18 24.80 -40.48
C ALA A 4 85.55 23.71 -41.35
N ASN A 5 84.52 24.18 -42.07
CA ASN A 5 84.17 23.88 -43.47
C ASN A 5 83.48 22.56 -43.88
N ASN A 6 82.27 22.75 -44.29
CA ASN A 6 81.78 22.75 -45.69
C ASN A 6 81.59 21.45 -46.41
N LYS A 7 80.41 21.06 -46.77
CA LYS A 7 79.84 21.18 -48.16
C LYS A 7 78.54 20.39 -48.28
N SER A 8 77.56 21.09 -48.68
CA SER A 8 76.44 20.84 -49.61
C SER A 8 76.43 19.44 -50.26
N PHE A 9 75.27 18.80 -50.16
CA PHE A 9 74.72 18.05 -51.29
C PHE A 9 73.20 18.08 -51.26
N MET A 10 72.57 18.69 -52.29
CA MET A 10 71.15 18.64 -52.55
C MET A 10 70.77 17.21 -52.98
N ALA A 11 69.70 16.68 -52.36
CA ALA A 11 68.94 15.61 -52.95
C ALA A 11 67.48 15.86 -52.80
N LYS A 12 66.80 16.09 -53.91
CA LYS A 12 65.37 16.24 -54.06
C LYS A 12 64.68 14.93 -53.61
N SER A 13 63.80 14.99 -52.65
CA SER A 13 62.92 13.87 -52.33
C SER A 13 61.48 14.38 -52.28
N ARG A 14 60.65 13.74 -53.06
CA ARG A 14 59.25 13.98 -53.35
C ARG A 14 58.41 13.92 -52.10
N PHE A 15 57.60 14.96 -51.84
CA PHE A 15 56.55 14.94 -50.84
C PHE A 15 55.40 14.04 -51.30
N LEU A 16 55.28 12.84 -50.65
CA LEU A 16 54.02 12.11 -50.63
C LEU A 16 53.15 12.69 -49.53
N ARG A 17 52.06 13.36 -49.86
CA ARG A 17 51.04 13.76 -48.90
C ARG A 17 50.25 12.52 -48.49
N GLY A 18 50.58 11.94 -47.38
CA GLY A 18 49.75 10.94 -46.71
C GLY A 18 48.54 11.64 -46.04
N ILE A 19 47.37 11.32 -46.53
CA ILE A 19 46.10 11.74 -45.88
C ILE A 19 45.94 10.84 -44.67
N ILE A 20 46.09 11.39 -43.47
CA ILE A 20 45.76 10.70 -42.21
C ILE A 20 44.25 10.84 -42.06
N ILE A 21 43.53 9.77 -42.35
CA ILE A 21 42.10 9.66 -41.98
C ILE A 21 42.03 9.29 -40.50
N LEU A 22 41.69 10.26 -39.63
CA LEU A 22 41.36 10.00 -38.25
C LEU A 22 39.95 9.34 -38.23
N PRO A 23 39.77 8.17 -37.60
CA PRO A 23 38.45 7.61 -37.40
C PRO A 23 37.69 8.49 -36.41
N VAL A 24 36.60 9.14 -36.83
CA VAL A 24 35.67 9.79 -35.96
C VAL A 24 34.91 8.68 -35.27
N LEU A 25 35.24 8.47 -33.98
CA LEU A 25 34.48 7.60 -33.09
C LEU A 25 33.13 8.26 -32.79
N VAL A 26 32.08 7.90 -33.53
CA VAL A 26 30.72 8.31 -33.23
C VAL A 26 30.27 7.48 -32.04
N THR A 27 30.39 8.02 -30.83
CA THR A 27 29.73 7.49 -29.65
C THR A 27 28.24 7.75 -29.79
N LEU A 28 27.50 6.69 -30.17
CA LEU A 28 26.05 6.65 -30.05
C LEU A 28 25.70 6.70 -28.56
N PHE A 29 25.44 7.90 -28.05
CA PHE A 29 24.69 8.03 -26.82
C PHE A 29 23.26 7.57 -27.11
N SER A 30 22.95 6.31 -26.83
CA SER A 30 21.57 5.90 -26.65
C SER A 30 21.02 6.69 -25.45
N SER A 31 20.26 7.74 -25.71
CA SER A 31 19.37 8.32 -24.72
C SER A 31 18.41 7.21 -24.32
N VAL A 32 18.64 6.63 -23.15
CA VAL A 32 17.60 5.88 -22.45
C VAL A 32 16.56 6.95 -22.13
N GLU A 33 15.54 7.07 -22.97
CA GLU A 33 14.31 7.76 -22.62
C GLU A 33 13.80 7.03 -21.38
N ALA A 34 13.88 7.71 -20.23
CA ALA A 34 13.18 7.30 -19.04
C ALA A 34 11.70 7.29 -19.43
N SER A 35 11.16 6.11 -19.68
CA SER A 35 9.74 5.89 -19.86
C SER A 35 9.09 6.45 -18.60
N ASN A 36 8.45 7.61 -18.70
CA ASN A 36 7.48 8.10 -17.75
C ASN A 36 6.31 7.12 -17.76
N ASN A 37 6.49 5.97 -17.17
CA ASN A 37 5.40 5.07 -16.89
C ASN A 37 4.51 5.79 -15.88
N ASN A 38 3.40 6.34 -16.37
CA ASN A 38 2.31 6.84 -15.54
C ASN A 38 1.84 5.66 -14.66
N ILE A 39 2.37 5.59 -13.43
CA ILE A 39 2.02 4.59 -12.42
C ILE A 39 0.57 4.79 -11.93
N SER A 40 -0.17 5.73 -12.49
CA SER A 40 -1.53 6.11 -12.08
C SER A 40 -2.59 5.24 -12.75
N ALA A 41 -3.23 4.38 -11.98
CA ALA A 41 -4.42 3.66 -12.41
C ALA A 41 -5.67 4.55 -12.35
N ARG A 42 -6.59 4.30 -13.28
CA ARG A 42 -7.92 4.89 -13.27
C ARG A 42 -8.90 3.96 -12.56
N TYR A 43 -9.87 4.54 -11.86
CA TYR A 43 -10.97 3.78 -11.27
C TYR A 43 -12.32 4.32 -11.70
N ARG A 44 -13.34 3.45 -11.61
CA ARG A 44 -14.75 3.81 -11.77
C ARG A 44 -15.53 3.29 -10.57
N ILE A 45 -16.46 4.09 -10.08
CA ILE A 45 -17.43 3.65 -9.08
C ILE A 45 -18.56 2.93 -9.82
N ASP A 46 -18.74 1.64 -9.53
CA ASP A 46 -19.82 0.83 -10.07
C ASP A 46 -21.09 0.96 -9.23
N SER A 47 -20.97 1.04 -7.91
CA SER A 47 -22.10 1.25 -6.97
C SER A 47 -21.60 1.76 -5.62
N SER A 48 -22.52 2.14 -4.73
CA SER A 48 -22.21 2.51 -3.36
C SER A 48 -23.26 1.94 -2.40
N TYR A 49 -22.84 1.70 -1.17
CA TYR A 49 -23.64 1.11 -0.09
C TYR A 49 -23.60 2.00 1.14
N PRO A 50 -24.65 1.96 2.01
CA PRO A 50 -24.63 2.71 3.26
C PRO A 50 -23.47 2.29 4.16
N HIS A 51 -22.93 3.25 4.90
CA HIS A 51 -21.88 3.04 5.89
C HIS A 51 -22.11 3.95 7.09
N ASP A 52 -21.72 3.51 8.28
CA ASP A 52 -21.84 4.26 9.52
C ASP A 52 -20.87 5.44 9.54
N ASN A 53 -21.39 6.65 9.45
CA ASN A 53 -20.59 7.87 9.45
C ASN A 53 -19.99 8.24 10.83
N ASN A 54 -20.24 7.45 11.87
CA ASN A 54 -19.59 7.54 13.16
C ASN A 54 -18.41 6.56 13.27
N ALA A 55 -18.28 5.62 12.32
CA ALA A 55 -17.22 4.63 12.34
C ALA A 55 -15.86 5.25 11.97
N GLN A 56 -14.91 5.12 12.86
CA GLN A 56 -13.49 5.32 12.56
C GLN A 56 -12.93 4.03 11.99
N THR A 57 -13.12 3.80 10.69
CA THR A 57 -12.67 2.58 10.02
C THR A 57 -11.17 2.43 10.07
N GLU A 58 -10.69 1.31 10.60
CA GLU A 58 -9.26 0.96 10.69
C GLU A 58 -8.92 -0.34 9.96
N GLY A 59 -9.90 -1.18 9.68
CA GLY A 59 -9.75 -2.38 8.87
C GLY A 59 -11.06 -2.78 8.23
N LEU A 60 -11.01 -3.33 7.01
CA LEU A 60 -12.19 -3.64 6.22
C LEU A 60 -12.00 -4.96 5.47
N ILE A 61 -13.02 -5.84 5.49
CA ILE A 61 -13.00 -7.11 4.78
C ILE A 61 -14.38 -7.41 4.23
N ILE A 62 -14.46 -8.00 3.02
CA ILE A 62 -15.65 -8.69 2.54
C ILE A 62 -15.44 -10.20 2.69
N HIS A 63 -16.38 -10.87 3.36
CA HIS A 63 -16.35 -12.33 3.49
C HIS A 63 -17.77 -12.89 3.43
N ASN A 64 -17.99 -13.83 2.50
CA ASN A 64 -19.32 -14.47 2.28
C ASN A 64 -20.45 -13.43 2.12
N GLY A 65 -20.22 -12.34 1.39
CA GLY A 65 -21.21 -11.30 1.11
C GLY A 65 -21.48 -10.31 2.27
N PHE A 66 -20.81 -10.47 3.41
CA PHE A 66 -20.87 -9.56 4.55
C PHE A 66 -19.62 -8.68 4.64
N LEU A 67 -19.80 -7.47 5.12
CA LEU A 67 -18.71 -6.59 5.47
C LEU A 67 -18.28 -6.83 6.92
N TYR A 68 -16.99 -6.97 7.16
CA TYR A 68 -16.39 -6.98 8.49
C TYR A 68 -15.55 -5.71 8.62
N GLU A 69 -15.67 -5.06 9.78
CA GLU A 69 -15.02 -3.78 10.03
C GLU A 69 -14.37 -3.78 11.42
N GLY A 70 -13.08 -3.42 11.46
CA GLY A 70 -12.40 -3.00 12.67
C GLY A 70 -12.48 -1.49 12.80
N THR A 71 -12.90 -0.98 13.96
CA THR A 71 -12.95 0.47 14.19
C THR A 71 -12.03 0.88 15.32
N GLY A 72 -11.44 2.08 15.19
CA GLY A 72 -10.94 2.85 16.32
C GLY A 72 -12.08 3.33 17.22
N PRO A 73 -11.79 4.11 18.28
CA PRO A 73 -12.83 4.72 19.11
C PRO A 73 -13.76 5.57 18.25
N CYS A 74 -15.03 5.20 18.23
CA CYS A 74 -16.06 5.93 17.52
C CYS A 74 -16.46 7.18 18.31
N LEU A 75 -17.16 8.14 17.66
CA LEU A 75 -17.65 9.33 18.33
C LEU A 75 -18.55 9.00 19.54
N ASP A 76 -19.24 7.85 19.48
CA ASP A 76 -20.25 7.45 20.47
C ASP A 76 -19.84 6.18 21.24
N GLY A 77 -18.57 5.76 21.21
CA GLY A 77 -18.19 4.55 21.94
C GLY A 77 -16.77 4.02 21.66
N PRO A 78 -16.42 2.90 22.31
CA PRO A 78 -15.13 2.28 22.18
C PRO A 78 -14.91 1.69 20.79
N SER A 79 -13.65 1.30 20.53
CA SER A 79 -13.26 0.50 19.38
C SER A 79 -14.08 -0.78 19.29
N SER A 80 -14.29 -1.27 18.07
CA SER A 80 -15.12 -2.46 17.87
C SER A 80 -14.67 -3.34 16.71
N LEU A 81 -15.11 -4.59 16.73
CA LEU A 81 -15.14 -5.51 15.61
C LEU A 81 -16.61 -5.72 15.22
N ARG A 82 -16.95 -5.46 13.96
CA ARG A 82 -18.33 -5.49 13.46
C ARG A 82 -18.51 -6.47 12.30
N LYS A 83 -19.69 -7.09 12.22
CA LYS A 83 -20.20 -7.75 11.02
C LYS A 83 -21.41 -6.98 10.53
N ILE A 84 -21.44 -6.60 9.26
CA ILE A 84 -22.37 -5.64 8.69
C ILE A 84 -22.99 -6.25 7.43
N ASP A 85 -24.30 -6.09 7.25
CA ASP A 85 -24.95 -6.34 5.96
C ASP A 85 -24.51 -5.24 4.97
N LEU A 86 -23.81 -5.63 3.94
CA LEU A 86 -23.24 -4.69 2.96
C LEU A 86 -24.34 -3.85 2.27
N LYS A 87 -25.51 -4.42 2.01
CA LYS A 87 -26.56 -3.74 1.24
C LYS A 87 -27.30 -2.70 2.03
N THR A 88 -27.53 -2.99 3.31
CA THR A 88 -28.33 -2.14 4.20
C THR A 88 -27.48 -1.26 5.10
N GLY A 89 -26.21 -1.62 5.35
CA GLY A 89 -25.36 -0.99 6.35
C GLY A 89 -25.71 -1.38 7.79
N GLU A 90 -26.64 -2.33 7.99
CA GLU A 90 -27.06 -2.80 9.31
C GLU A 90 -25.95 -3.58 10.00
N VAL A 91 -25.64 -3.21 11.24
CA VAL A 91 -24.67 -3.94 12.08
C VAL A 91 -25.34 -5.17 12.66
N LEU A 92 -25.01 -6.33 12.10
CA LEU A 92 -25.58 -7.65 12.49
C LEU A 92 -24.89 -8.19 13.75
N LYS A 93 -23.64 -7.85 13.98
CA LYS A 93 -22.87 -8.24 15.16
C LYS A 93 -21.87 -7.15 15.50
N ASN A 94 -21.72 -6.87 16.79
CA ASN A 94 -20.80 -5.87 17.31
C ASN A 94 -20.11 -6.42 18.57
N LEU A 95 -18.77 -6.48 18.55
CA LEU A 95 -17.94 -6.76 19.70
C LEU A 95 -17.16 -5.51 20.04
N GLN A 96 -17.45 -4.91 21.19
CA GLN A 96 -16.69 -3.77 21.70
C GLN A 96 -15.39 -4.23 22.34
N LEU A 97 -14.31 -3.52 22.07
CA LEU A 97 -13.05 -3.68 22.77
C LEU A 97 -13.10 -2.95 24.12
N PRO A 98 -12.23 -3.31 25.09
CA PRO A 98 -12.04 -2.51 26.30
C PRO A 98 -11.73 -1.03 25.97
N ASP A 99 -12.27 -0.10 26.76
CA ASP A 99 -12.20 1.36 26.54
C ASP A 99 -10.78 1.92 26.41
N ASN A 100 -9.80 1.25 27.00
CA ASN A 100 -8.39 1.63 26.94
C ASN A 100 -7.65 1.12 25.69
N LEU A 101 -8.32 0.42 24.80
CA LEU A 101 -7.75 -0.13 23.58
C LEU A 101 -8.23 0.63 22.35
N PHE A 102 -7.30 0.91 21.47
CA PHE A 102 -7.59 1.45 20.15
C PHE A 102 -7.49 0.29 19.16
N GLY A 103 -8.64 -0.16 18.62
CA GLY A 103 -8.72 -1.20 17.59
C GLY A 103 -8.24 -0.69 16.25
N GLU A 104 -7.56 -1.56 15.52
CA GLU A 104 -6.91 -1.28 14.25
C GLU A 104 -7.29 -2.34 13.20
N GLY A 105 -6.41 -2.54 12.22
CA GLY A 105 -6.59 -3.46 11.10
C GLY A 105 -7.05 -4.84 11.49
N ILE A 106 -7.87 -5.44 10.63
CA ILE A 106 -8.41 -6.78 10.81
C ILE A 106 -8.09 -7.65 9.59
N THR A 107 -8.05 -8.97 9.80
CA THR A 107 -8.07 -9.94 8.70
C THR A 107 -8.82 -11.20 9.10
N ILE A 108 -9.33 -11.95 8.12
CA ILE A 108 -9.97 -13.27 8.34
C ILE A 108 -9.03 -14.35 7.83
N PHE A 109 -8.58 -15.21 8.73
CA PHE A 109 -7.68 -16.32 8.39
C PHE A 109 -8.12 -17.60 9.09
N ASN A 110 -8.40 -18.65 8.33
CA ASN A 110 -8.84 -19.98 8.84
C ASN A 110 -9.97 -19.88 9.88
N ASP A 111 -11.14 -19.35 9.49
CA ASP A 111 -12.33 -19.17 10.33
C ASP A 111 -12.09 -18.35 11.63
N ARG A 112 -11.07 -17.51 11.63
CA ARG A 112 -10.74 -16.60 12.71
C ARG A 112 -10.67 -15.18 12.21
N VAL A 113 -11.15 -14.24 13.01
CA VAL A 113 -10.87 -12.82 12.82
C VAL A 113 -9.68 -12.48 13.70
N ILE A 114 -8.67 -11.86 13.09
CA ILE A 114 -7.49 -11.34 13.78
C ILE A 114 -7.59 -9.83 13.75
N GLN A 115 -7.48 -9.16 14.89
CA GLN A 115 -7.57 -7.71 15.02
C GLN A 115 -6.34 -7.16 15.74
N LEU A 116 -5.74 -6.13 15.19
CA LEU A 116 -4.64 -5.39 15.82
C LEU A 116 -5.16 -4.30 16.77
N THR A 117 -4.26 -3.80 17.59
CA THR A 117 -4.45 -2.55 18.35
C THR A 117 -3.29 -1.60 18.10
N TYR A 118 -3.54 -0.30 18.22
CA TYR A 118 -2.56 0.75 17.93
C TYR A 118 -1.29 0.63 18.79
N LYS A 119 -1.25 1.35 19.92
CA LYS A 119 -0.06 1.46 20.78
C LYS A 119 0.01 0.38 21.85
N SER A 120 -1.08 -0.35 22.07
CA SER A 120 -1.11 -1.46 23.03
C SER A 120 -0.30 -2.66 22.55
N LYS A 121 0.05 -2.71 21.24
CA LYS A 121 0.90 -3.77 20.64
C LYS A 121 0.37 -5.17 20.91
N THR A 122 -0.93 -5.29 21.04
CA THR A 122 -1.64 -6.54 21.30
C THR A 122 -2.60 -6.81 20.16
N GLY A 123 -2.54 -8.01 19.62
CA GLY A 123 -3.51 -8.50 18.64
C GLY A 123 -4.44 -9.52 19.29
N PHE A 124 -5.67 -9.52 18.87
CA PHE A 124 -6.71 -10.43 19.34
C PHE A 124 -7.11 -11.41 18.24
N VAL A 125 -7.46 -12.62 18.67
CA VAL A 125 -7.96 -13.68 17.80
C VAL A 125 -9.37 -14.03 18.25
N TYR A 126 -10.31 -13.95 17.32
CA TYR A 126 -11.72 -14.28 17.57
C TYR A 126 -12.18 -15.41 16.65
N ASP A 127 -13.13 -16.21 17.10
CA ASP A 127 -13.90 -17.11 16.26
C ASP A 127 -14.79 -16.30 15.28
N LEU A 128 -14.69 -16.58 14.00
CA LEU A 128 -15.39 -15.81 12.97
C LEU A 128 -16.91 -15.82 13.12
N ALA A 129 -17.48 -16.97 13.49
CA ALA A 129 -18.92 -17.13 13.57
C ALA A 129 -19.51 -16.44 14.80
N SER A 130 -18.87 -16.59 15.96
CA SER A 130 -19.40 -16.16 17.26
C SER A 130 -18.82 -14.84 17.75
N PHE A 131 -17.66 -14.40 17.26
CA PHE A 131 -16.79 -13.35 17.82
C PHE A 131 -16.28 -13.67 19.23
N LYS A 132 -16.35 -14.94 19.63
CA LYS A 132 -15.75 -15.38 20.90
C LYS A 132 -14.25 -15.18 20.87
N HIS A 133 -13.71 -14.57 21.89
CA HIS A 133 -12.27 -14.41 22.09
C HIS A 133 -11.61 -15.80 22.22
N LEU A 134 -10.59 -16.07 21.42
CA LEU A 134 -9.83 -17.31 21.35
C LEU A 134 -8.42 -17.17 21.91
N GLY A 135 -7.85 -15.97 21.90
CA GLY A 135 -6.50 -15.72 22.37
C GLY A 135 -5.99 -14.34 21.97
N GLU A 136 -4.79 -14.04 22.41
CA GLU A 136 -4.08 -12.80 22.11
C GLU A 136 -2.62 -13.07 21.74
N PHE A 137 -1.99 -12.12 21.09
CA PHE A 137 -0.56 -12.13 20.76
C PHE A 137 0.02 -10.72 20.86
N HIS A 138 1.34 -10.63 20.88
CA HIS A 138 2.04 -9.36 21.01
C HIS A 138 3.01 -9.16 19.84
N TYR A 139 3.22 -7.90 19.47
CA TYR A 139 4.18 -7.45 18.48
C TYR A 139 4.92 -6.19 18.95
N ASP A 140 6.07 -5.87 18.32
CA ASP A 140 7.01 -4.90 18.87
C ASP A 140 6.76 -3.45 18.42
N THR A 141 6.00 -3.26 17.35
CA THR A 141 5.70 -1.95 16.72
C THR A 141 4.31 -1.45 17.09
N GLU A 142 3.86 -0.34 16.53
CA GLU A 142 2.43 -0.04 16.46
C GLU A 142 1.76 -1.03 15.49
N GLY A 143 0.46 -1.30 15.68
CA GLY A 143 -0.33 -2.07 14.73
C GLY A 143 -1.23 -1.12 13.96
N TRP A 144 -1.21 -1.17 12.62
CA TRP A 144 -2.07 -0.36 11.75
C TRP A 144 -2.94 -1.27 10.87
N GLY A 145 -2.60 -1.47 9.61
CA GLY A 145 -3.33 -2.37 8.72
C GLY A 145 -2.92 -3.83 8.86
N LEU A 146 -3.82 -4.75 8.50
CA LEU A 146 -3.58 -6.18 8.53
C LEU A 146 -4.29 -6.88 7.37
N THR A 147 -3.54 -7.69 6.64
CA THR A 147 -4.08 -8.63 5.63
C THR A 147 -3.30 -9.94 5.65
N HIS A 148 -3.51 -10.84 4.68
CA HIS A 148 -2.74 -12.07 4.54
C HIS A 148 -2.57 -12.48 3.07
N ASP A 149 -1.48 -13.20 2.76
CA ASP A 149 -1.19 -13.73 1.41
C ASP A 149 -1.65 -15.19 1.22
N GLY A 150 -2.36 -15.74 2.19
CA GLY A 150 -2.79 -17.14 2.25
C GLY A 150 -1.85 -18.02 3.08
N GLU A 151 -0.62 -17.58 3.32
CA GLU A 151 0.39 -18.30 4.11
C GLU A 151 0.81 -17.49 5.36
N ASN A 152 0.98 -16.19 5.20
CA ASN A 152 1.46 -15.27 6.22
C ASN A 152 0.48 -14.13 6.43
N LEU A 153 0.42 -13.62 7.67
CA LEU A 153 -0.18 -12.33 7.94
C LEU A 153 0.78 -11.23 7.50
N ILE A 154 0.23 -10.12 7.03
CA ILE A 154 1.00 -8.94 6.59
C ILE A 154 0.47 -7.73 7.35
N MET A 155 1.33 -7.10 8.14
CA MET A 155 0.99 -5.99 9.03
C MET A 155 1.76 -4.74 8.63
N SER A 156 1.09 -3.60 8.64
CA SER A 156 1.70 -2.26 8.60
C SER A 156 1.80 -1.65 10.00
N ASP A 157 2.66 -0.66 10.17
CA ASP A 157 2.90 0.03 11.44
C ASP A 157 3.04 1.56 11.29
N GLY A 158 2.62 2.09 10.15
CA GLY A 158 2.72 3.52 9.83
C GLY A 158 4.11 3.94 9.34
N THR A 159 5.10 3.08 9.37
CA THR A 159 6.40 3.31 8.71
C THR A 159 6.34 2.90 7.23
N ALA A 160 7.49 2.83 6.57
CA ALA A 160 7.61 2.25 5.23
C ALA A 160 7.76 0.71 5.27
N LEU A 161 7.64 0.06 6.42
CA LEU A 161 7.83 -1.38 6.57
C LEU A 161 6.49 -2.12 6.53
N LEU A 162 6.49 -3.29 5.90
CA LEU A 162 5.45 -4.29 6.01
C LEU A 162 6.06 -5.54 6.66
N HIS A 163 5.45 -5.98 7.76
CA HIS A 163 5.90 -7.11 8.56
C HIS A 163 5.11 -8.35 8.21
N PHE A 164 5.80 -9.42 7.82
CA PHE A 164 5.18 -10.72 7.58
C PHE A 164 5.26 -11.55 8.86
N LEU A 165 4.12 -12.00 9.35
CA LEU A 165 4.01 -12.76 10.59
C LEU A 165 3.50 -14.17 10.31
N SER A 166 3.96 -15.14 11.11
CA SER A 166 3.39 -16.49 11.12
C SER A 166 1.95 -16.44 11.65
N PRO A 167 0.95 -16.99 10.96
CA PRO A 167 -0.42 -17.02 11.46
C PRO A 167 -0.63 -18.00 12.63
N VAL A 168 0.38 -18.81 12.95
CA VAL A 168 0.36 -19.79 14.06
C VAL A 168 1.02 -19.24 15.30
N THR A 169 2.21 -18.65 15.15
CA THR A 169 3.00 -18.17 16.29
C THR A 169 2.94 -16.65 16.46
N PHE A 170 2.41 -15.93 15.48
CA PHE A 170 2.35 -14.47 15.35
C PHE A 170 3.73 -13.79 15.41
N LYS A 171 4.80 -14.56 15.33
CA LYS A 171 6.17 -14.03 15.28
C LYS A 171 6.50 -13.52 13.88
N LYS A 172 7.28 -12.43 13.82
CA LYS A 172 7.79 -11.88 12.58
C LYS A 172 8.71 -12.89 11.89
N ILE A 173 8.43 -13.13 10.60
CA ILE A 173 9.18 -14.03 9.72
C ILE A 173 10.16 -13.21 8.86
N LYS A 174 9.66 -12.12 8.27
CA LYS A 174 10.41 -11.19 7.42
C LYS A 174 9.75 -9.82 7.43
N GLU A 175 10.43 -8.87 6.85
CA GLU A 175 9.88 -7.56 6.53
C GLU A 175 10.29 -7.13 5.13
N ILE A 176 9.49 -6.29 4.51
CA ILE A 176 9.83 -5.63 3.24
C ILE A 176 9.66 -4.13 3.42
N LYS A 177 10.45 -3.37 2.67
CA LYS A 177 10.40 -1.91 2.68
C LYS A 177 9.65 -1.41 1.47
N VAL A 178 8.62 -0.61 1.69
CA VAL A 178 7.82 0.01 0.63
C VAL A 178 8.57 1.21 0.06
N THR A 179 8.74 1.21 -1.27
CA THR A 179 9.48 2.25 -1.99
C THR A 179 8.79 2.62 -3.30
N ASP A 180 8.99 3.86 -3.73
CA ASP A 180 8.73 4.33 -5.09
C ASP A 180 10.02 4.86 -5.74
N GLU A 181 9.92 5.65 -6.80
CA GLU A 181 11.05 6.27 -7.50
C GLU A 181 11.77 7.35 -6.66
N ASN A 182 11.14 7.86 -5.62
CA ASN A 182 11.68 8.91 -4.74
C ASN A 182 12.29 8.34 -3.45
N GLY A 183 12.13 7.03 -3.20
CA GLY A 183 12.66 6.37 -2.02
C GLY A 183 11.60 5.68 -1.16
N GLU A 184 11.78 5.71 0.16
CA GLU A 184 10.87 5.08 1.12
C GLU A 184 9.53 5.82 1.19
N VAL A 185 8.43 5.04 1.22
CA VAL A 185 7.08 5.57 1.33
C VAL A 185 6.49 5.18 2.69
N PRO A 186 6.52 6.09 3.67
CA PRO A 186 5.93 5.86 4.99
C PRO A 186 4.41 6.06 4.99
N LEU A 187 3.83 5.93 6.19
CA LEU A 187 2.39 6.09 6.46
C LEU A 187 1.54 5.03 5.76
N ILE A 188 2.11 3.86 5.51
CA ILE A 188 1.36 2.71 5.02
C ILE A 188 0.37 2.30 6.11
N ASN A 189 -0.92 2.23 5.75
CA ASN A 189 -1.99 2.01 6.71
C ASN A 189 -2.79 0.76 6.36
N GLU A 190 -4.08 0.88 6.13
CA GLU A 190 -4.97 -0.24 5.88
C GLU A 190 -4.56 -1.01 4.63
N LEU A 191 -4.66 -2.34 4.71
CA LEU A 191 -4.09 -3.29 3.77
C LEU A 191 -5.10 -4.31 3.26
N GLU A 192 -4.99 -4.64 1.96
CA GLU A 192 -5.69 -5.78 1.37
C GLU A 192 -4.80 -6.53 0.37
N TYR A 193 -4.82 -7.86 0.40
CA TYR A 193 -4.06 -8.70 -0.53
C TYR A 193 -4.94 -9.17 -1.68
N ILE A 194 -4.65 -8.69 -2.89
CA ILE A 194 -5.48 -8.96 -4.07
C ILE A 194 -4.61 -9.49 -5.20
N ASN A 195 -4.90 -10.71 -5.67
CA ASN A 195 -4.28 -11.31 -6.85
C ASN A 195 -2.74 -11.21 -6.86
N GLY A 196 -2.09 -11.54 -5.75
CA GLY A 196 -0.64 -11.58 -5.65
C GLY A 196 0.03 -10.22 -5.34
N ASN A 197 -0.74 -9.18 -5.05
CA ASN A 197 -0.23 -7.85 -4.70
C ASN A 197 -0.87 -7.34 -3.41
N ILE A 198 -0.14 -6.46 -2.70
CA ILE A 198 -0.64 -5.77 -1.52
C ILE A 198 -1.19 -4.41 -1.98
N TYR A 199 -2.44 -4.13 -1.65
CA TYR A 199 -3.03 -2.80 -1.77
C TYR A 199 -3.00 -2.14 -0.41
N ALA A 200 -2.65 -0.85 -0.37
CA ALA A 200 -2.50 -0.12 0.88
C ALA A 200 -3.03 1.31 0.77
N ASN A 201 -3.73 1.78 1.78
CA ASN A 201 -3.93 3.21 1.96
C ASN A 201 -2.63 3.87 2.44
N ILE A 202 -2.28 5.04 1.90
CA ILE A 202 -1.27 5.92 2.50
C ILE A 202 -2.00 6.95 3.35
N PHE A 203 -1.82 6.88 4.67
CA PHE A 203 -2.57 7.69 5.64
C PHE A 203 -2.45 9.20 5.35
N MET A 204 -3.57 9.92 5.48
CA MET A 204 -3.70 11.35 5.21
C MET A 204 -3.45 11.77 3.75
N THR A 205 -3.40 10.83 2.82
CA THR A 205 -3.33 11.09 1.39
C THR A 205 -4.57 10.57 0.66
N PRO A 206 -4.82 10.99 -0.59
CA PRO A 206 -5.88 10.41 -1.41
C PRO A 206 -5.48 9.12 -2.10
N TYR A 207 -4.37 8.49 -1.74
CA TYR A 207 -3.80 7.42 -2.53
C TYR A 207 -4.03 6.04 -1.91
N ILE A 208 -4.42 5.10 -2.78
CA ILE A 208 -4.20 3.68 -2.59
C ILE A 208 -3.04 3.28 -3.50
N VAL A 209 -2.11 2.49 -2.98
CA VAL A 209 -0.97 1.98 -3.74
C VAL A 209 -1.02 0.48 -3.87
N ARG A 210 -0.60 -0.04 -5.02
CA ARG A 210 -0.36 -1.47 -5.25
C ARG A 210 1.13 -1.76 -5.12
N ILE A 211 1.46 -2.68 -4.24
CA ILE A 211 2.82 -2.98 -3.81
C ILE A 211 3.16 -4.43 -4.19
N SER A 212 4.32 -4.64 -4.78
CA SER A 212 4.88 -5.98 -4.99
C SER A 212 5.34 -6.59 -3.67
N PRO A 213 4.79 -7.73 -3.21
CA PRO A 213 5.20 -8.35 -1.95
C PRO A 213 6.60 -8.97 -2.01
N GLN A 214 7.18 -9.14 -3.21
CA GLN A 214 8.53 -9.66 -3.41
C GLN A 214 9.59 -8.57 -3.25
N THR A 215 9.29 -7.34 -3.69
CA THR A 215 10.29 -6.26 -3.76
C THR A 215 9.99 -5.06 -2.88
N GLY A 216 8.74 -4.91 -2.40
CA GLY A 216 8.28 -3.72 -1.70
C GLY A 216 8.04 -2.50 -2.62
N ARG A 217 8.29 -2.62 -3.92
CA ARG A 217 8.09 -1.50 -4.85
C ARG A 217 6.61 -1.23 -5.08
N ILE A 218 6.25 0.05 -5.07
CA ILE A 218 4.96 0.51 -5.56
C ILE A 218 4.97 0.37 -7.08
N ILE A 219 4.03 -0.41 -7.60
CA ILE A 219 3.86 -0.68 -9.04
C ILE A 219 2.69 0.09 -9.63
N GLU A 220 1.82 0.62 -8.79
CA GLU A 220 0.66 1.39 -9.22
C GLU A 220 0.15 2.30 -8.10
N LYS A 221 -0.41 3.44 -8.47
CA LYS A 221 -1.05 4.41 -7.57
C LYS A 221 -2.45 4.75 -8.08
N ILE A 222 -3.45 4.62 -7.22
CA ILE A 222 -4.84 4.96 -7.49
C ILE A 222 -5.13 6.27 -6.76
N ASP A 223 -5.48 7.31 -7.51
CA ASP A 223 -5.77 8.64 -6.97
C ASP A 223 -7.26 8.82 -6.72
N LEU A 224 -7.66 8.85 -5.44
CA LEU A 224 -9.02 9.06 -4.98
C LEU A 224 -9.40 10.53 -4.80
N SER A 225 -8.57 11.49 -5.22
CA SER A 225 -8.80 12.94 -4.99
C SER A 225 -10.18 13.41 -5.48
N LYS A 226 -10.69 12.83 -6.56
CA LYS A 226 -12.03 13.17 -7.08
C LYS A 226 -13.13 12.72 -6.14
N LEU A 227 -13.02 11.53 -5.56
CA LEU A 227 -13.97 10.99 -4.59
C LEU A 227 -13.89 11.76 -3.27
N LEU A 228 -12.69 12.13 -2.86
CA LEU A 228 -12.45 12.80 -1.59
C LEU A 228 -12.91 14.26 -1.56
N LYS A 229 -13.18 14.90 -2.70
CA LYS A 229 -13.67 16.29 -2.72
C LYS A 229 -14.87 16.49 -1.80
N ASP A 230 -15.79 15.52 -1.77
CA ASP A 230 -16.99 15.59 -0.95
C ASP A 230 -16.70 15.44 0.56
N TYR A 231 -15.55 14.84 0.91
CA TYR A 231 -15.14 14.55 2.28
C TYR A 231 -14.14 15.58 2.85
N PHE A 232 -13.32 16.21 2.00
CA PHE A 232 -12.37 17.25 2.42
C PHE A 232 -13.00 18.63 2.64
N LEU A 233 -14.17 18.90 2.07
CA LEU A 233 -14.84 20.20 2.19
C LEU A 233 -15.49 20.46 3.56
N ARG A 234 -15.44 19.52 4.49
CA ARG A 234 -15.98 19.67 5.85
C ARG A 234 -14.83 19.83 6.86
N PRO A 235 -14.52 21.06 7.32
CA PRO A 235 -13.31 21.35 8.12
C PRO A 235 -13.29 20.70 9.51
N ALA A 236 -14.43 20.25 10.04
CA ALA A 236 -14.54 19.81 11.43
C ALA A 236 -13.91 18.45 11.72
N HIS A 237 -13.84 17.54 10.72
CA HIS A 237 -13.23 16.22 10.89
C HIS A 237 -12.56 15.81 9.58
N LYS A 238 -11.25 15.59 9.62
CA LYS A 238 -10.54 14.98 8.50
C LYS A 238 -11.10 13.57 8.31
N LYS A 239 -11.62 13.29 7.11
CA LYS A 239 -12.19 12.00 6.73
C LYS A 239 -11.27 11.29 5.72
N PRO A 240 -10.09 10.80 6.12
CA PRO A 240 -9.17 10.17 5.20
C PRO A 240 -9.76 8.87 4.65
N ALA A 241 -9.37 8.52 3.42
CA ALA A 241 -9.59 7.17 2.89
C ALA A 241 -8.88 6.17 3.79
N ASN A 242 -9.59 5.15 4.24
CA ASN A 242 -9.04 4.04 5.02
C ASN A 242 -10.04 2.89 5.02
N GLY A 243 -9.65 1.77 4.43
CA GLY A 243 -10.47 0.59 4.25
C GLY A 243 -10.52 0.17 2.79
N ILE A 244 -9.94 -0.98 2.50
CA ILE A 244 -9.93 -1.67 1.21
C ILE A 244 -10.39 -3.10 1.49
N ALA A 245 -11.39 -3.57 0.76
CA ALA A 245 -11.82 -4.96 0.85
C ALA A 245 -11.97 -5.53 -0.55
N TYR A 246 -11.70 -6.82 -0.70
CA TYR A 246 -11.84 -7.53 -1.97
C TYR A 246 -12.72 -8.75 -1.82
N ASP A 247 -13.70 -8.83 -2.70
CA ASP A 247 -14.56 -10.02 -2.83
C ASP A 247 -14.03 -10.88 -3.97
N PRO A 248 -13.41 -12.03 -3.69
CA PRO A 248 -12.87 -12.90 -4.72
C PRO A 248 -13.96 -13.59 -5.56
N GLU A 249 -15.17 -13.77 -5.03
CA GLU A 249 -16.29 -14.40 -5.74
C GLU A 249 -16.79 -13.48 -6.86
N THR A 250 -16.99 -12.21 -6.57
CA THR A 250 -17.46 -11.21 -7.54
C THR A 250 -16.31 -10.44 -8.21
N ARG A 251 -15.06 -10.68 -7.80
CA ARG A 251 -13.85 -9.96 -8.25
C ARG A 251 -14.00 -8.45 -8.14
N SER A 252 -14.54 -8.01 -7.01
CA SER A 252 -14.88 -6.62 -6.78
C SER A 252 -14.10 -6.05 -5.62
N MET A 253 -13.55 -4.86 -5.81
CA MET A 253 -12.91 -4.08 -4.76
C MET A 253 -13.92 -3.12 -4.15
N TYR A 254 -13.83 -2.94 -2.85
CA TYR A 254 -14.62 -2.00 -2.07
C TYR A 254 -13.69 -1.07 -1.31
N ILE A 255 -14.04 0.20 -1.27
CA ILE A 255 -13.25 1.21 -0.55
C ILE A 255 -14.16 2.07 0.32
N THR A 256 -13.65 2.50 1.46
CA THR A 256 -14.30 3.46 2.35
C THR A 256 -13.26 4.37 3.00
N GLY A 257 -13.66 5.06 4.04
CA GLY A 257 -12.78 5.91 4.84
C GLY A 257 -13.36 6.20 6.22
N LYS A 258 -12.53 6.74 7.08
CA LYS A 258 -12.92 7.12 8.44
C LYS A 258 -14.06 8.11 8.37
N TYR A 259 -15.19 7.78 9.03
CA TYR A 259 -16.40 8.60 9.09
C TYR A 259 -17.08 8.87 7.74
N TRP A 260 -16.84 8.01 6.74
CA TRP A 260 -17.57 8.10 5.47
C TRP A 260 -18.99 7.55 5.61
N GLU A 261 -19.90 8.09 4.80
CA GLU A 261 -21.32 7.68 4.78
C GLU A 261 -21.56 6.50 3.81
N LYS A 262 -20.50 6.08 3.08
CA LYS A 262 -20.62 5.07 2.02
C LYS A 262 -19.39 4.17 1.93
N VAL A 263 -19.65 2.91 1.62
CA VAL A 263 -18.70 2.00 1.01
C VAL A 263 -18.89 2.03 -0.50
N TYR A 264 -17.85 2.21 -1.27
CA TYR A 264 -17.90 2.28 -2.73
C TYR A 264 -17.35 0.99 -3.34
N LYS A 265 -18.16 0.34 -4.21
CA LYS A 265 -17.68 -0.71 -5.10
C LYS A 265 -16.99 -0.06 -6.27
N VAL A 266 -15.72 -0.40 -6.48
CA VAL A 266 -14.89 0.22 -7.50
C VAL A 266 -14.30 -0.83 -8.45
N ARG A 267 -14.07 -0.41 -9.68
CA ARG A 267 -13.31 -1.15 -10.68
C ARG A 267 -12.09 -0.35 -11.05
N ILE A 268 -10.93 -1.02 -11.02
CA ILE A 268 -9.64 -0.43 -11.40
C ILE A 268 -9.34 -0.83 -12.84
N PHE A 269 -8.77 0.07 -13.60
CA PHE A 269 -8.35 -0.11 -14.99
C PHE A 269 -6.86 0.22 -15.09
N ASP A 270 -6.10 -0.72 -15.67
CA ASP A 270 -4.71 -0.52 -16.05
C ASP A 270 -4.55 0.53 -17.14
#